data_d40a0912e9cd7d25aa5a8ed7210fd945
#
_entry.id   d40a0912e9cd7d25aa5a8ed7210fd945
#
_cell.length_a   1.000
_cell.length_b   1.000
_cell.length_c   1.000
_cell.angle_alpha   90.00
_cell.angle_beta   90.00
_cell.angle_gamma   90.00
#
_symmetry.space_group_name_H-M   'P 1'
#
loop_
_entity.id
_entity.type
_entity.pdbx_description
1 polymer ?
#
loop_
_entity_poly.entity_id
_entity_poly.type
_entity_poly.pdbx_seq_one_letter_code
_entity_poly.pdbx_strand_id
1 'polypeptide(L)'
;MTTIRDGISRVRSMNKLVSQDNLISDRMIRDEILSSSSLLIKRETNLRRLWNSPNLFSNIKCLKMTAVPLSECCDYVSPCNISRSVCKIPKIEEGLYSLLIRSVSSIDGGIQFKEGNAERFANSKELALKSKPYMYWVQNDYLYVTEVVEALNFSAYFSDEENELDTDDCVCNGKQGWKDDCKPNPLDKTWKIPSYLEDSVISMVHEKINQLYFRHTNDMQSDITKEDQR
;
A
#
# COMPACT_ATOMS: atom_id res chain seq x y z
N MET A 1 17.38 0.52 -9.37
CA MET A 1 16.29 0.55 -8.36
C MET A 1 16.93 0.90 -7.06
N THR A 2 16.53 1.99 -6.46
CA THR A 2 17.03 2.48 -5.18
C THR A 2 16.44 1.65 -4.04
N THR A 3 17.24 1.39 -3.02
CA THR A 3 16.79 0.71 -1.79
C THR A 3 16.40 1.76 -0.73
N ILE A 4 15.66 1.33 0.28
CA ILE A 4 15.33 2.20 1.44
C ILE A 4 16.63 2.63 2.14
N ARG A 5 17.65 1.76 2.21
CA ARG A 5 18.97 2.07 2.75
C ARG A 5 19.66 3.21 2.00
N ASP A 6 19.56 3.23 0.66
CA ASP A 6 20.10 4.34 -0.15
C ASP A 6 19.39 5.66 0.17
N GLY A 7 18.05 5.60 0.34
CA GLY A 7 17.27 6.76 0.77
C GLY A 7 17.72 7.31 2.13
N ILE A 8 17.92 6.44 3.12
CA ILE A 8 18.42 6.82 4.46
C ILE A 8 19.80 7.46 4.35
N SER A 9 20.71 6.86 3.56
CA SER A 9 22.06 7.40 3.36
C SER A 9 22.04 8.79 2.74
N ARG A 10 21.13 9.04 1.76
CA ARG A 10 20.96 10.35 1.12
C ARG A 10 20.43 11.40 2.12
N VAL A 11 19.41 11.06 2.93
CA VAL A 11 18.89 11.97 3.96
C VAL A 11 19.97 12.30 4.97
N ARG A 12 20.77 11.33 5.42
CA ARG A 12 21.88 11.56 6.34
C ARG A 12 22.94 12.51 5.75
N SER A 13 23.31 12.30 4.49
CA SER A 13 24.30 13.15 3.82
C SER A 13 23.82 14.59 3.66
N MET A 14 22.54 14.82 3.36
CA MET A 14 21.96 16.15 3.25
C MET A 14 21.95 16.89 4.60
N ASN A 15 21.66 16.19 5.68
CA ASN A 15 21.62 16.80 7.02
C ASN A 15 23.01 16.96 7.63
N LYS A 16 24.11 16.59 6.95
CA LYS A 16 25.46 16.52 7.51
C LYS A 16 25.48 15.77 8.86
N LEU A 17 24.54 14.86 9.06
CA LEU A 17 24.43 14.01 10.25
C LEU A 17 25.56 12.96 10.30
N VAL A 18 26.73 13.36 9.86
CA VAL A 18 27.97 12.60 9.98
C VAL A 18 28.52 12.69 11.41
N SER A 19 28.02 13.61 12.21
CA SER A 19 28.40 13.72 13.61
C SER A 19 27.75 12.60 14.43
N GLN A 20 28.55 12.07 15.33
CA GLN A 20 28.31 10.89 16.16
C GLN A 20 27.12 11.00 17.14
N ASP A 21 26.39 12.09 17.14
CA ASP A 21 25.18 12.28 17.95
C ASP A 21 23.99 11.63 17.23
N ASN A 22 23.83 10.34 17.46
CA ASN A 22 22.80 9.47 16.96
C ASN A 22 21.40 9.77 17.57
N LEU A 23 20.98 11.02 17.63
CA LEU A 23 19.63 11.38 18.05
C LEU A 23 18.57 10.89 17.07
N ILE A 24 18.94 10.72 15.78
CA ILE A 24 18.04 10.27 14.73
C ILE A 24 18.42 8.84 14.33
N SER A 25 17.57 7.89 14.70
CA SER A 25 17.77 6.48 14.34
C SER A 25 17.40 6.24 12.87
N ASP A 26 18.04 5.22 12.24
CA ASP A 26 17.67 4.77 10.89
C ASP A 26 16.21 4.37 10.78
N ARG A 27 15.66 3.81 11.86
CA ARG A 27 14.24 3.45 11.94
C ARG A 27 13.35 4.69 11.79
N MET A 28 13.65 5.77 12.47
CA MET A 28 12.90 7.02 12.38
C MET A 28 12.96 7.60 10.98
N ILE A 29 14.16 7.63 10.36
CA ILE A 29 14.31 8.11 8.98
C ILE A 29 13.53 7.21 8.01
N ARG A 30 13.59 5.89 8.18
CA ARG A 30 12.83 4.93 7.38
C ARG A 30 11.32 5.20 7.46
N ASP A 31 10.79 5.31 8.68
CA ASP A 31 9.36 5.50 8.90
C ASP A 31 8.89 6.84 8.29
N GLU A 32 9.73 7.87 8.34
CA GLU A 32 9.44 9.15 7.70
C GLU A 32 9.53 9.09 6.18
N ILE A 33 10.48 8.33 5.62
CA ILE A 33 10.55 8.06 4.17
C ILE A 33 9.29 7.35 3.71
N LEU A 34 8.84 6.31 4.40
CA LEU A 34 7.64 5.56 4.03
C LEU A 34 6.39 6.43 4.13
N SER A 35 6.25 7.19 5.20
CA SER A 35 5.12 8.13 5.40
C SER A 35 5.07 9.20 4.31
N SER A 36 6.20 9.84 4.00
CA SER A 36 6.30 10.87 2.96
C SER A 36 6.08 10.29 1.56
N SER A 37 6.55 9.06 1.31
CA SER A 37 6.29 8.34 0.06
C SER A 37 4.80 8.08 -0.14
N SER A 38 4.11 7.55 0.89
CA SER A 38 2.68 7.30 0.86
C SER A 38 1.90 8.59 0.56
N LEU A 39 2.25 9.70 1.22
CA LEU A 39 1.60 10.99 0.99
C LEU A 39 1.77 11.48 -0.46
N LEU A 40 2.97 11.40 -1.04
CA LEU A 40 3.20 11.80 -2.42
C LEU A 40 2.50 10.88 -3.41
N ILE A 41 2.51 9.57 -3.17
CA ILE A 41 1.82 8.60 -4.01
C ILE A 41 0.32 8.87 -4.02
N LYS A 42 -0.30 9.12 -2.86
CA LYS A 42 -1.72 9.51 -2.76
C LYS A 42 -2.01 10.77 -3.58
N ARG A 43 -1.17 11.79 -3.46
CA ARG A 43 -1.32 13.04 -4.20
C ARG A 43 -1.23 12.82 -5.71
N GLU A 44 -0.20 12.12 -6.18
CA GLU A 44 0.03 11.89 -7.61
C GLU A 44 -1.01 10.92 -8.21
N THR A 45 -1.48 9.94 -7.43
CA THR A 45 -2.55 9.03 -7.87
C THR A 45 -3.86 9.79 -8.06
N ASN A 46 -4.20 10.71 -7.16
CA ASN A 46 -5.37 11.57 -7.29
C ASN A 46 -5.31 12.44 -8.56
N LEU A 47 -4.11 12.83 -8.98
CA LEU A 47 -3.87 13.53 -10.25
C LEU A 47 -3.82 12.58 -11.47
N ARG A 48 -4.08 11.28 -11.29
CA ARG A 48 -4.05 10.23 -12.32
C ARG A 48 -2.72 10.05 -13.04
N ARG A 49 -1.62 10.52 -12.46
CA ARG A 49 -0.28 10.46 -13.10
C ARG A 49 0.41 9.13 -12.93
N LEU A 50 0.06 8.35 -11.91
CA LEU A 50 0.77 7.12 -11.52
C LEU A 50 0.19 5.82 -12.08
N TRP A 51 -1.00 5.84 -12.69
CA TRP A 51 -1.67 4.61 -13.15
C TRP A 51 -0.84 3.79 -14.14
N ASN A 52 0.02 4.42 -14.89
CA ASN A 52 0.89 3.77 -15.88
C ASN A 52 2.29 3.40 -15.33
N SER A 53 2.57 3.66 -14.05
CA SER A 53 3.86 3.31 -13.45
C SER A 53 3.92 1.80 -13.19
N PRO A 54 4.76 1.03 -13.91
CA PRO A 54 4.75 -0.43 -13.83
C PRO A 54 5.26 -0.97 -12.49
N ASN A 55 6.12 -0.21 -11.82
CA ASN A 55 6.83 -0.65 -10.62
C ASN A 55 6.13 -0.25 -9.31
N LEU A 56 5.08 0.57 -9.40
CA LEU A 56 4.36 1.05 -8.22
C LEU A 56 3.45 -0.02 -7.64
N PHE A 57 2.77 -0.75 -8.51
CA PHE A 57 1.77 -1.74 -8.10
C PHE A 57 2.38 -3.14 -7.98
N SER A 58 2.10 -3.78 -6.89
CA SER A 58 2.43 -5.19 -6.72
C SER A 58 1.33 -6.05 -7.33
N ASN A 59 1.73 -7.14 -7.98
CA ASN A 59 0.81 -8.07 -8.63
C ASN A 59 0.78 -9.39 -7.85
N ILE A 60 -0.37 -9.73 -7.31
CA ILE A 60 -0.66 -11.05 -6.77
C ILE A 60 -1.25 -11.86 -7.92
N LYS A 61 -0.47 -12.79 -8.44
CA LYS A 61 -0.91 -13.68 -9.50
C LYS A 61 -1.58 -14.90 -8.88
N CYS A 62 -2.73 -15.29 -9.47
CA CYS A 62 -3.45 -16.48 -9.05
C CYS A 62 -3.85 -16.48 -7.56
N LEU A 63 -4.47 -15.40 -7.10
CA LEU A 63 -5.08 -15.35 -5.77
C LEU A 63 -6.25 -16.34 -5.72
N LYS A 64 -6.19 -17.32 -4.84
CA LYS A 64 -7.24 -18.33 -4.70
C LYS A 64 -8.52 -17.73 -4.14
N MET A 65 -9.62 -18.14 -4.73
CA MET A 65 -10.95 -17.69 -4.36
C MET A 65 -11.82 -18.86 -3.89
N THR A 66 -12.78 -18.60 -3.03
CA THR A 66 -13.78 -19.57 -2.58
C THR A 66 -15.17 -19.01 -2.78
N ALA A 67 -16.11 -19.86 -3.18
CA ALA A 67 -17.50 -19.46 -3.30
C ALA A 67 -18.12 -19.32 -1.92
N VAL A 68 -18.75 -18.19 -1.66
CA VAL A 68 -19.45 -17.87 -0.41
C VAL A 68 -20.83 -17.29 -0.70
N PRO A 69 -21.81 -17.49 0.19
CA PRO A 69 -23.11 -16.84 0.05
C PRO A 69 -22.99 -15.33 0.22
N LEU A 70 -23.81 -14.58 -0.50
CA LEU A 70 -23.82 -13.11 -0.39
C LEU A 70 -24.12 -12.61 1.04
N SER A 71 -24.86 -13.40 1.82
CA SER A 71 -25.16 -13.11 3.23
C SER A 71 -23.93 -13.05 4.14
N GLU A 72 -22.79 -13.57 3.69
CA GLU A 72 -21.55 -13.50 4.49
C GLU A 72 -20.97 -12.08 4.56
N CYS A 73 -21.10 -11.32 3.49
CA CYS A 73 -20.58 -9.94 3.46
C CYS A 73 -21.63 -8.88 3.77
N CYS A 74 -22.93 -9.20 3.70
CA CYS A 74 -24.01 -8.23 3.74
C CYS A 74 -25.27 -8.83 4.34
N ASP A 75 -26.07 -8.02 5.02
CA ASP A 75 -27.36 -8.44 5.61
C ASP A 75 -28.44 -8.84 4.59
N TYR A 76 -28.05 -9.02 3.32
CA TYR A 76 -28.97 -9.42 2.26
C TYR A 76 -29.12 -10.95 2.19
N VAL A 77 -30.34 -11.41 2.38
CA VAL A 77 -30.71 -12.80 2.14
C VAL A 77 -30.90 -13.02 0.64
N SER A 78 -29.82 -13.39 -0.04
CA SER A 78 -29.89 -13.73 -1.47
C SER A 78 -29.32 -15.13 -1.71
N PRO A 79 -29.95 -15.97 -2.54
CA PRO A 79 -29.41 -17.29 -2.87
C PRO A 79 -28.18 -17.25 -3.78
N CYS A 80 -27.59 -16.07 -3.98
CA CYS A 80 -26.47 -15.92 -4.89
C CYS A 80 -25.15 -16.11 -4.22
N ASN A 81 -24.32 -16.92 -4.85
CA ASN A 81 -22.93 -17.09 -4.48
C ASN A 81 -22.08 -16.03 -5.17
N ILE A 82 -21.12 -15.53 -4.42
CA ILE A 82 -20.03 -14.64 -4.84
C ILE A 82 -18.71 -15.34 -4.54
N SER A 83 -17.59 -14.85 -5.05
CA SER A 83 -16.30 -15.36 -4.65
C SER A 83 -15.62 -14.42 -3.69
N ARG A 84 -14.97 -14.98 -2.67
CA ARG A 84 -14.14 -14.28 -1.69
C ARG A 84 -12.72 -14.84 -1.76
N SER A 85 -11.70 -14.02 -1.53
CA SER A 85 -10.33 -14.50 -1.37
C SER A 85 -10.23 -15.50 -0.20
N VAL A 86 -9.50 -16.58 -0.38
CA VAL A 86 -9.30 -17.60 0.67
C VAL A 86 -8.59 -16.98 1.86
N CYS A 87 -7.60 -16.14 1.60
CA CYS A 87 -6.85 -15.45 2.63
C CYS A 87 -7.17 -13.95 2.64
N LYS A 88 -6.87 -13.32 3.77
CA LYS A 88 -6.86 -11.86 3.86
C LYS A 88 -5.80 -11.29 2.92
N ILE A 89 -6.17 -10.27 2.18
CA ILE A 89 -5.22 -9.54 1.34
C ILE A 89 -4.41 -8.56 2.20
N PRO A 90 -3.16 -8.27 1.84
CA PRO A 90 -2.38 -7.25 2.53
C PRO A 90 -3.09 -5.90 2.50
N LYS A 91 -2.85 -5.08 3.52
CA LYS A 91 -3.48 -3.77 3.62
C LYS A 91 -3.16 -2.91 2.40
N ILE A 92 -4.21 -2.51 1.68
CA ILE A 92 -4.11 -1.65 0.51
C ILE A 92 -4.08 -0.20 0.98
N GLU A 93 -3.24 0.60 0.35
CA GLU A 93 -3.19 2.03 0.62
C GLU A 93 -4.47 2.71 0.13
N GLU A 94 -4.98 3.64 0.94
CA GLU A 94 -6.18 4.40 0.62
C GLU A 94 -5.82 5.68 -0.15
N GLY A 95 -6.44 5.86 -1.31
CA GLY A 95 -6.45 7.13 -2.03
C GLY A 95 -7.51 8.08 -1.47
N LEU A 96 -7.71 9.22 -2.14
CA LEU A 96 -8.73 10.20 -1.72
C LEU A 96 -10.17 9.69 -1.92
N TYR A 97 -10.39 8.87 -2.94
CA TYR A 97 -11.74 8.44 -3.35
C TYR A 97 -11.96 6.94 -3.25
N SER A 98 -10.89 6.14 -3.29
CA SER A 98 -10.95 4.68 -3.29
C SER A 98 -9.62 4.07 -2.88
N LEU A 99 -9.61 2.76 -2.67
CA LEU A 99 -8.38 1.99 -2.49
C LEU A 99 -7.50 2.06 -3.75
N LEU A 100 -6.20 2.08 -3.60
CA LEU A 100 -5.26 2.10 -4.73
C LEU A 100 -5.15 0.72 -5.37
N ILE A 101 -6.23 0.29 -6.02
CA ILE A 101 -6.32 -0.95 -6.78
C ILE A 101 -6.21 -0.62 -8.26
N ARG A 102 -5.22 -1.19 -8.94
CA ARG A 102 -5.00 -0.98 -10.36
C ARG A 102 -5.91 -1.84 -11.22
N SER A 103 -6.00 -3.12 -10.90
CA SER A 103 -6.80 -4.08 -11.67
C SER A 103 -7.13 -5.33 -10.86
N VAL A 104 -8.31 -5.86 -11.15
CA VAL A 104 -8.77 -7.17 -10.72
C VAL A 104 -9.26 -7.89 -11.97
N SER A 105 -8.67 -9.03 -12.29
CA SER A 105 -9.02 -9.77 -13.51
C SER A 105 -9.00 -11.28 -13.29
N SER A 106 -9.73 -12.02 -14.14
CA SER A 106 -9.57 -13.46 -14.21
C SER A 106 -8.15 -13.83 -14.63
N ILE A 107 -7.74 -15.07 -14.39
CA ILE A 107 -6.38 -15.54 -14.70
C ILE A 107 -6.06 -15.41 -16.18
N ASP A 108 -7.02 -15.71 -17.03
CA ASP A 108 -6.92 -15.61 -18.49
C ASP A 108 -7.03 -14.18 -19.03
N GLY A 109 -7.33 -13.19 -18.16
CA GLY A 109 -7.52 -11.80 -18.54
C GLY A 109 -8.82 -11.50 -19.28
N GLY A 110 -9.68 -12.52 -19.50
CA GLY A 110 -10.94 -12.38 -20.26
C GLY A 110 -11.98 -11.55 -19.52
N ILE A 111 -11.97 -11.59 -18.19
CA ILE A 111 -12.89 -10.82 -17.34
C ILE A 111 -12.11 -9.78 -16.56
N GLN A 112 -12.53 -8.52 -16.67
CA GLN A 112 -12.05 -7.44 -15.82
C GLN A 112 -13.19 -7.00 -14.89
N PHE A 113 -12.90 -7.00 -13.59
CA PHE A 113 -13.83 -6.56 -12.57
C PHE A 113 -13.67 -5.06 -12.34
N LYS A 114 -14.79 -4.36 -12.18
CA LYS A 114 -14.83 -2.93 -11.85
C LYS A 114 -15.12 -2.75 -10.36
N GLU A 115 -14.64 -1.66 -9.81
CA GLU A 115 -14.94 -1.30 -8.43
C GLU A 115 -16.45 -1.14 -8.22
N GLY A 116 -16.94 -1.74 -7.16
CA GLY A 116 -18.35 -1.71 -6.78
C GLY A 116 -18.50 -1.89 -5.27
N ASN A 117 -19.73 -2.13 -4.85
CA ASN A 117 -20.02 -2.56 -3.48
C ASN A 117 -21.15 -3.59 -3.52
N ALA A 118 -21.31 -4.30 -2.42
CA ALA A 118 -22.31 -5.34 -2.29
C ALA A 118 -23.75 -4.82 -2.46
N GLU A 119 -24.05 -3.63 -1.94
CA GLU A 119 -25.36 -2.99 -2.08
C GLU A 119 -25.70 -2.70 -3.55
N ARG A 120 -24.73 -2.13 -4.29
CA ARG A 120 -24.90 -1.86 -5.70
C ARG A 120 -25.10 -3.14 -6.50
N PHE A 121 -24.43 -4.22 -6.11
CA PHE A 121 -24.62 -5.53 -6.74
C PHE A 121 -26.01 -6.10 -6.44
N ALA A 122 -26.45 -6.07 -5.17
CA ALA A 122 -27.78 -6.52 -4.79
C ALA A 122 -28.88 -5.75 -5.57
N ASN A 123 -28.79 -4.42 -5.59
CA ASN A 123 -29.75 -3.56 -6.32
C ASN A 123 -29.70 -3.77 -7.84
N SER A 124 -28.54 -4.11 -8.43
CA SER A 124 -28.42 -4.37 -9.86
C SER A 124 -29.21 -5.59 -10.33
N LYS A 125 -29.49 -6.53 -9.45
CA LYS A 125 -30.35 -7.71 -9.72
C LYS A 125 -31.81 -7.37 -9.76
N GLU A 126 -32.27 -6.48 -8.88
CA GLU A 126 -33.66 -6.03 -8.86
C GLU A 126 -34.02 -5.25 -10.12
N LEU A 127 -33.03 -4.53 -10.68
CA LEU A 127 -33.23 -3.74 -11.92
C LEU A 127 -33.22 -4.59 -13.20
N ALA A 128 -33.17 -5.94 -13.12
CA ALA A 128 -33.20 -6.86 -14.25
C ALA A 128 -32.26 -6.48 -15.40
N LEU A 129 -31.07 -5.99 -15.09
CA LEU A 129 -30.08 -5.61 -16.09
C LEU A 129 -29.70 -6.82 -16.93
N LYS A 130 -29.73 -6.69 -18.26
CA LYS A 130 -29.44 -7.75 -19.22
C LYS A 130 -28.03 -8.34 -19.10
N SER A 131 -27.10 -7.64 -18.49
CA SER A 131 -25.75 -8.13 -18.19
C SER A 131 -25.43 -7.92 -16.72
N LYS A 132 -25.02 -9.00 -16.04
CA LYS A 132 -24.50 -8.89 -14.67
C LYS A 132 -23.21 -8.08 -14.70
N PRO A 133 -23.09 -7.02 -13.92
CA PRO A 133 -21.82 -6.30 -13.86
C PRO A 133 -20.78 -7.13 -13.14
N TYR A 134 -19.60 -7.26 -13.74
CA TYR A 134 -18.42 -7.83 -13.07
C TYR A 134 -17.88 -6.78 -12.11
N MET A 135 -18.09 -6.99 -10.81
CA MET A 135 -17.67 -6.04 -9.77
C MET A 135 -16.75 -6.73 -8.75
N TYR A 136 -15.91 -5.91 -8.11
CA TYR A 136 -15.14 -6.30 -6.94
C TYR A 136 -15.30 -5.24 -5.84
N TRP A 137 -15.11 -5.66 -4.60
CA TRP A 137 -14.95 -4.79 -3.44
C TRP A 137 -14.06 -5.45 -2.40
N VAL A 138 -13.53 -4.68 -1.49
CA VAL A 138 -12.73 -5.15 -0.35
C VAL A 138 -13.51 -4.87 0.93
N GLN A 139 -13.66 -5.88 1.78
CA GLN A 139 -14.32 -5.80 3.06
C GLN A 139 -13.64 -6.72 4.06
N ASN A 140 -13.34 -6.22 5.26
CA ASN A 140 -12.66 -6.97 6.32
C ASN A 140 -11.34 -7.63 5.86
N ASP A 141 -10.59 -6.95 5.02
CA ASP A 141 -9.34 -7.41 4.40
C ASP A 141 -9.52 -8.59 3.42
N TYR A 142 -10.73 -8.90 2.99
CA TYR A 142 -10.99 -9.89 1.95
C TYR A 142 -11.42 -9.22 0.66
N LEU A 143 -10.94 -9.77 -0.46
CA LEU A 143 -11.39 -9.37 -1.80
C LEU A 143 -12.62 -10.21 -2.19
N TYR A 144 -13.68 -9.53 -2.57
CA TYR A 144 -14.91 -10.13 -3.07
C TYR A 144 -15.10 -9.81 -4.55
N VAL A 145 -15.62 -10.76 -5.31
CA VAL A 145 -16.01 -10.56 -6.70
C VAL A 145 -17.37 -11.18 -6.96
N THR A 146 -18.11 -10.58 -7.89
CA THR A 146 -19.50 -10.97 -8.19
C THR A 146 -19.64 -12.28 -8.94
N GLU A 147 -18.59 -12.76 -9.59
CA GLU A 147 -18.57 -14.00 -10.35
C GLU A 147 -17.91 -15.12 -9.56
N VAL A 148 -18.39 -16.35 -9.75
CA VAL A 148 -17.76 -17.52 -9.14
C VAL A 148 -16.53 -17.89 -9.95
N VAL A 149 -15.36 -17.65 -9.37
CA VAL A 149 -14.05 -17.93 -9.96
C VAL A 149 -13.17 -18.67 -8.95
N GLU A 150 -12.32 -19.57 -9.43
CA GLU A 150 -11.40 -20.34 -8.57
C GLU A 150 -10.17 -19.52 -8.16
N ALA A 151 -9.73 -18.64 -9.05
CA ALA A 151 -8.61 -17.75 -8.79
C ALA A 151 -8.63 -16.52 -9.71
N LEU A 152 -7.91 -15.48 -9.31
CA LEU A 152 -7.80 -14.23 -10.09
C LEU A 152 -6.44 -13.56 -9.95
N ASN A 153 -6.16 -12.64 -10.84
CA ASN A 153 -5.01 -11.74 -10.77
C ASN A 153 -5.42 -10.43 -10.12
N PHE A 154 -4.65 -10.01 -9.12
CA PHE A 154 -4.92 -8.81 -8.34
C PHE A 154 -3.71 -7.89 -8.32
N SER A 155 -3.89 -6.62 -8.69
CA SER A 155 -2.84 -5.63 -8.72
C SER A 155 -3.25 -4.42 -7.89
N ALA A 156 -2.47 -4.12 -6.84
CA ALA A 156 -2.72 -3.01 -5.93
C ALA A 156 -1.42 -2.43 -5.35
N TYR A 157 -1.54 -1.26 -4.74
CA TYR A 157 -0.47 -0.68 -3.94
C TYR A 157 -0.72 -1.00 -2.46
N PHE A 158 0.19 -1.77 -1.87
CA PHE A 158 0.09 -2.22 -0.49
C PHE A 158 0.90 -1.30 0.43
N SER A 159 0.29 -0.89 1.55
CA SER A 159 0.91 -0.01 2.54
C SER A 159 1.99 -0.71 3.37
N ASP A 160 1.80 -2.00 3.64
CA ASP A 160 2.74 -2.84 4.39
C ASP A 160 3.32 -3.93 3.50
N GLU A 161 4.63 -3.86 3.28
CA GLU A 161 5.35 -4.92 2.57
C GLU A 161 5.57 -6.17 3.44
N GLU A 162 5.36 -6.07 4.74
CA GLU A 162 5.59 -7.17 5.68
C GLU A 162 4.49 -8.22 5.65
N ASN A 163 3.29 -7.85 5.18
CA ASN A 163 2.19 -8.78 4.96
C ASN A 163 2.23 -9.37 3.54
N GLU A 164 3.35 -9.97 3.15
CA GLU A 164 3.32 -10.89 2.02
C GLU A 164 2.31 -11.99 2.35
N LEU A 165 1.50 -12.39 1.35
CA LEU A 165 0.64 -13.57 1.45
C LEU A 165 1.55 -14.80 1.60
N ASP A 166 1.94 -15.08 2.82
CA ASP A 166 2.98 -16.03 3.19
C ASP A 166 2.53 -17.50 3.16
N THR A 167 1.29 -17.75 2.75
CA THR A 167 0.78 -19.12 2.78
C THR A 167 0.62 -19.68 1.39
N ASP A 168 1.22 -20.85 1.14
CA ASP A 168 1.06 -21.69 -0.05
C ASP A 168 -0.41 -21.96 -0.37
N ASP A 169 -1.29 -21.75 0.61
CA ASP A 169 -2.73 -21.94 0.47
C ASP A 169 -3.44 -20.79 -0.24
N CYS A 170 -2.84 -19.60 -0.28
CA CYS A 170 -3.48 -18.37 -0.77
C CYS A 170 -3.29 -18.10 -2.26
N VAL A 171 -2.23 -18.65 -2.84
CA VAL A 171 -1.88 -18.48 -4.26
C VAL A 171 -1.67 -19.84 -4.91
N CYS A 172 -2.00 -19.97 -6.21
CA CYS A 172 -1.97 -21.26 -6.90
C CYS A 172 -0.57 -21.87 -7.02
N ASN A 173 0.43 -21.03 -7.18
CA ASN A 173 1.83 -21.45 -7.19
C ASN A 173 2.44 -20.86 -5.92
N GLY A 174 2.28 -21.56 -4.79
CA GLY A 174 2.90 -21.16 -3.55
C GLY A 174 4.33 -20.73 -3.82
N LYS A 175 4.68 -19.50 -3.49
CA LYS A 175 6.10 -19.15 -3.43
C LYS A 175 6.69 -20.14 -2.47
N GLN A 176 7.67 -20.95 -2.93
CA GLN A 176 8.49 -21.71 -2.01
C GLN A 176 8.94 -20.75 -0.93
N GLY A 177 8.35 -20.91 0.27
CA GLY A 177 8.60 -20.02 1.38
C GLY A 177 10.11 -19.87 1.54
N TRP A 178 10.58 -18.65 1.54
CA TRP A 178 11.95 -18.38 1.95
C TRP A 178 12.06 -18.98 3.35
N LYS A 179 12.96 -19.94 3.51
CA LYS A 179 13.29 -20.45 4.84
C LYS A 179 13.59 -19.23 5.69
N ASP A 180 13.06 -19.16 6.89
CA ASP A 180 13.15 -18.00 7.81
C ASP A 180 14.56 -17.38 7.93
N ASP A 181 15.60 -18.19 7.69
CA ASP A 181 17.01 -17.79 7.72
C ASP A 181 17.44 -16.86 6.56
N CYS A 182 16.61 -16.67 5.54
CA CYS A 182 16.95 -15.90 4.32
C CYS A 182 16.05 -14.69 4.09
N LYS A 183 15.29 -14.24 5.09
CA LYS A 183 14.48 -13.02 4.92
C LYS A 183 15.40 -11.82 4.67
N PRO A 184 15.27 -11.10 3.55
CA PRO A 184 16.09 -9.93 3.28
C PRO A 184 15.86 -8.88 4.36
N ASN A 185 16.92 -8.19 4.76
CA ASN A 185 16.80 -7.08 5.70
C ASN A 185 15.77 -6.07 5.16
N PRO A 186 14.79 -5.61 5.97
CA PRO A 186 13.79 -4.64 5.55
C PRO A 186 14.37 -3.36 4.91
N LEU A 187 15.60 -2.99 5.27
CA LEU A 187 16.29 -1.83 4.69
C LEU A 187 16.85 -2.08 3.28
N ASP A 188 17.07 -3.34 2.91
CA ASP A 188 17.60 -3.73 1.60
C ASP A 188 16.49 -3.98 0.57
N LYS A 189 15.23 -3.86 1.00
CA LYS A 189 14.09 -3.93 0.09
C LYS A 189 14.13 -2.79 -0.92
N THR A 190 13.70 -3.09 -2.15
CA THR A 190 13.55 -2.09 -3.20
C THR A 190 12.50 -1.05 -2.79
N TRP A 191 12.86 0.20 -2.85
CA TRP A 191 11.94 1.30 -2.59
C TRP A 191 10.94 1.43 -3.74
N LYS A 192 9.66 1.13 -3.48
CA LYS A 192 8.58 1.15 -4.47
C LYS A 192 8.05 2.57 -4.69
N ILE A 193 8.87 3.42 -5.26
CA ILE A 193 8.48 4.76 -5.66
C ILE A 193 8.99 5.04 -7.09
N PRO A 194 8.26 5.80 -7.90
CA PRO A 194 8.79 6.29 -9.17
C PRO A 194 10.02 7.16 -8.97
N SER A 195 11.05 6.95 -9.78
CA SER A 195 12.35 7.63 -9.62
C SER A 195 12.25 9.16 -9.60
N TYR A 196 11.30 9.73 -10.35
CA TYR A 196 11.11 11.18 -10.38
C TYR A 196 10.53 11.76 -9.07
N LEU A 197 9.99 10.93 -8.18
CA LEU A 197 9.50 11.34 -6.86
C LEU A 197 10.52 11.13 -5.74
N GLU A 198 11.58 10.35 -5.98
CA GLU A 198 12.58 10.01 -4.95
C GLU A 198 13.18 11.27 -4.32
N ASP A 199 13.60 12.22 -5.14
CA ASP A 199 14.22 13.47 -4.66
C ASP A 199 13.22 14.35 -3.89
N SER A 200 11.95 14.33 -4.30
CA SER A 200 10.89 15.05 -3.59
C SER A 200 10.64 14.47 -2.21
N VAL A 201 10.61 13.12 -2.08
CA VAL A 201 10.48 12.46 -0.78
C VAL A 201 11.67 12.82 0.12
N ILE A 202 12.89 12.68 -0.40
CA ILE A 202 14.11 12.97 0.38
C ILE A 202 14.11 14.41 0.87
N SER A 203 13.74 15.37 0.03
CA SER A 203 13.64 16.79 0.40
C SER A 203 12.59 17.02 1.49
N MET A 204 11.41 16.37 1.39
CA MET A 204 10.37 16.46 2.41
C MET A 204 10.83 15.89 3.76
N VAL A 205 11.49 14.73 3.74
CA VAL A 205 12.03 14.11 4.96
C VAL A 205 13.12 14.99 5.59
N HIS A 206 14.03 15.52 4.77
CA HIS A 206 15.06 16.45 5.22
C HIS A 206 14.44 17.69 5.88
N GLU A 207 13.44 18.30 5.26
CA GLU A 207 12.76 19.47 5.81
C GLU A 207 12.05 19.17 7.14
N LYS A 208 11.34 18.04 7.25
CA LYS A 208 10.69 17.61 8.49
C LYS A 208 11.71 17.38 9.62
N ILE A 209 12.80 16.68 9.31
CA ILE A 209 13.88 16.44 10.28
C ILE A 209 14.44 17.77 10.77
N ASN A 210 14.72 18.71 9.86
CA ASN A 210 15.21 20.04 10.23
C ASN A 210 14.21 20.80 11.10
N GLN A 211 12.94 20.77 10.79
CA GLN A 211 11.91 21.41 11.60
C GLN A 211 11.81 20.83 13.02
N LEU A 212 11.96 19.50 13.17
CA LEU A 212 11.89 18.85 14.47
C LEU A 212 13.10 19.15 15.34
N TYR A 213 14.29 19.20 14.75
CA TYR A 213 15.55 19.32 15.53
C TYR A 213 16.04 20.76 15.67
N PHE A 214 15.86 21.61 14.65
CA PHE A 214 16.37 23.00 14.72
C PHE A 214 15.39 23.99 15.37
N ARG A 215 14.10 23.70 15.43
CA ARG A 215 13.17 24.54 16.23
C ARG A 215 13.50 24.48 17.73
N HIS A 216 13.79 23.29 18.26
CA HIS A 216 14.13 23.15 19.67
C HIS A 216 15.44 23.84 20.06
N THR A 217 16.45 23.87 19.18
CA THR A 217 17.73 24.55 19.47
C THR A 217 17.58 26.08 19.46
N ASN A 218 16.75 26.64 18.59
CA ASN A 218 16.52 28.07 18.56
C ASN A 218 15.72 28.58 19.78
N ASP A 219 14.77 27.79 20.27
CA ASP A 219 14.01 28.16 21.47
C ASP A 219 14.88 28.07 22.73
N MET A 220 15.77 27.11 22.85
CA MET A 220 16.73 27.05 23.97
C MET A 220 17.76 28.18 23.94
N GLN A 221 18.25 28.59 22.75
CA GLN A 221 19.17 29.72 22.65
C GLN A 221 18.50 31.06 22.95
N SER A 222 17.22 31.21 22.65
CA SER A 222 16.49 32.44 22.96
C SER A 222 16.23 32.65 24.45
N ASP A 223 16.15 31.56 25.22
CA ASP A 223 15.96 31.65 26.69
C ASP A 223 17.25 31.90 27.44
N ILE A 224 18.39 31.39 26.97
CA ILE A 224 19.72 31.64 27.57
C ILE A 224 20.12 33.13 27.41
N THR A 225 19.81 33.73 26.25
CA THR A 225 20.13 35.17 26.02
C THR A 225 19.26 36.11 26.84
N LYS A 226 18.14 35.69 27.39
CA LYS A 226 17.28 36.52 28.26
C LYS A 226 17.71 36.50 29.74
N GLU A 227 18.40 35.46 30.19
CA GLU A 227 18.91 35.37 31.56
C GLU A 227 20.21 36.20 31.77
N ASP A 228 21.04 36.33 30.73
CA ASP A 228 22.28 37.11 30.81
C ASP A 228 22.07 38.64 30.74
N GLN A 229 20.85 39.14 30.58
CA GLN A 229 20.51 40.57 30.54
C GLN A 229 19.79 41.07 31.81
N ARG A 230 19.76 40.28 32.89
CA ARG A 230 19.29 40.69 34.22
C ARG A 230 20.45 40.71 35.21
#